data_dce57e172268936fa9c11d7248d2c8f8
#
_entry.id   dce57e172268936fa9c11d7248d2c8f8
#
_cell.length_a   1.000
_cell.length_b   1.000
_cell.length_c   1.000
_cell.angle_alpha   90.00
_cell.angle_beta   90.00
_cell.angle_gamma   90.00
#
_symmetry.space_group_name_H-M   'P 1'
#
loop_
_entity.id
_entity.type
_entity.pdbx_description
1 polymer ?
#
loop_
_entity_poly.entity_id
_entity_poly.type
_entity_poly.pdbx_seq_one_letter_code
_entity_poly.pdbx_strand_id
1 'polypeptide(L)'
;MSIITHRSMWIALVFALFLSACTDATQINNDSEAVTESPITSLTVYKSRSCKCCQKWVNHIEEHGFDADVSNVTLMSRIKDKYGIAPNYRSCHTALSPGGFVFEGHIPAKFI
;
A
#
# COMPACT_ATOMS: atom_id res chain seq x y z
N MET A 1 -52.23 57.52 3.40
CA MET A 1 -50.88 57.77 2.84
C MET A 1 -49.88 57.37 3.88
N SER A 2 -49.55 56.10 4.02
CA SER A 2 -48.43 55.62 4.85
C SER A 2 -48.34 54.05 4.90
N ILE A 3 -48.42 53.38 3.78
CA ILE A 3 -48.29 51.85 3.75
C ILE A 3 -47.08 51.41 2.93
N ILE A 4 -46.35 52.34 2.31
CA ILE A 4 -45.29 52.01 1.36
C ILE A 4 -43.90 51.88 2.04
N THR A 5 -43.72 52.42 3.24
CA THR A 5 -42.40 52.49 3.90
C THR A 5 -42.02 51.21 4.65
N HIS A 6 -43.00 50.41 5.08
CA HIS A 6 -42.67 49.15 5.83
C HIS A 6 -42.28 47.98 4.94
N ARG A 7 -42.75 47.94 3.69
CA ARG A 7 -42.38 46.79 2.80
C ARG A 7 -40.96 46.89 2.29
N SER A 8 -40.41 48.10 2.16
CA SER A 8 -39.05 48.30 1.66
C SER A 8 -37.99 47.99 2.71
N MET A 9 -38.31 48.16 4.00
CA MET A 9 -37.41 47.94 5.11
C MET A 9 -37.23 46.43 5.41
N TRP A 10 -38.28 45.61 5.17
CA TRP A 10 -38.21 44.17 5.37
C TRP A 10 -37.41 43.44 4.27
N ILE A 11 -37.43 43.98 3.05
CA ILE A 11 -36.67 43.41 1.94
C ILE A 11 -35.16 43.62 2.14
N ALA A 12 -34.77 44.77 2.72
CA ALA A 12 -33.38 45.06 3.03
C ALA A 12 -32.81 44.17 4.16
N LEU A 13 -33.68 43.82 5.15
CA LEU A 13 -33.25 42.97 6.27
C LEU A 13 -33.11 41.50 5.90
N VAL A 14 -33.90 40.99 4.94
CA VAL A 14 -33.82 39.60 4.48
C VAL A 14 -32.60 39.39 3.59
N PHE A 15 -32.13 40.42 2.86
CA PHE A 15 -30.96 40.29 1.99
C PHE A 15 -29.62 40.27 2.75
N ALA A 16 -29.60 40.82 3.99
CA ALA A 16 -28.39 40.81 4.82
C ALA A 16 -28.10 39.47 5.51
N LEU A 17 -29.09 38.56 5.55
CA LEU A 17 -28.98 37.23 6.20
C LEU A 17 -28.46 36.12 5.28
N PHE A 18 -28.35 36.38 3.97
CA PHE A 18 -27.90 35.37 3.01
C PHE A 18 -26.41 35.45 2.61
N LEU A 19 -25.63 36.39 3.16
CA LEU A 19 -24.21 36.55 2.85
C LEU A 19 -23.27 35.89 3.85
N SER A 20 -23.77 35.10 4.81
CA SER A 20 -22.93 34.45 5.83
C SER A 20 -22.70 32.95 5.64
N ALA A 21 -22.93 32.42 4.46
CA ALA A 21 -22.78 30.99 4.21
C ALA A 21 -21.93 30.71 2.95
N CYS A 22 -20.66 31.13 2.94
CA CYS A 22 -19.65 30.61 2.03
C CYS A 22 -18.27 30.94 2.58
N THR A 23 -17.90 30.28 3.69
CA THR A 23 -16.51 30.02 4.07
C THR A 23 -16.47 28.63 4.68
N ASP A 24 -16.88 27.63 3.88
CA ASP A 24 -16.40 26.30 4.08
C ASP A 24 -15.13 26.20 3.21
N ALA A 25 -14.05 26.78 3.73
CA ALA A 25 -12.73 26.42 3.29
C ALA A 25 -12.53 24.98 3.73
N THR A 26 -12.89 24.04 2.84
CA THR A 26 -12.36 22.68 2.91
C THR A 26 -10.85 22.82 3.01
N GLN A 27 -10.35 22.81 4.23
CA GLN A 27 -8.95 22.49 4.48
C GLN A 27 -8.76 21.09 3.94
N ILE A 28 -8.27 21.02 2.72
CA ILE A 28 -7.57 19.84 2.24
C ILE A 28 -6.35 19.78 3.16
N ASN A 29 -6.50 19.04 4.25
CA ASN A 29 -5.37 18.53 4.99
C ASN A 29 -4.65 17.65 3.98
N ASN A 30 -3.64 18.22 3.32
CA ASN A 30 -2.56 17.46 2.73
C ASN A 30 -1.73 16.90 3.89
N ASP A 31 -2.36 16.08 4.73
CA ASP A 31 -1.69 15.00 5.41
C ASP A 31 -1.28 14.03 4.29
N SER A 32 -0.23 14.43 3.57
CA SER A 32 0.68 13.49 2.97
C SER A 32 1.22 12.71 4.16
N GLU A 33 0.44 11.73 4.64
CA GLU A 33 1.02 10.63 5.40
C GLU A 33 2.16 10.15 4.51
N ALA A 34 3.36 10.60 4.82
CA ALA A 34 4.55 9.90 4.41
C ALA A 34 4.31 8.49 4.93
N VAL A 35 3.89 7.59 4.04
CA VAL A 35 3.90 6.16 4.31
C VAL A 35 5.35 5.88 4.66
N THR A 36 5.64 5.90 5.95
CA THR A 36 6.90 5.43 6.47
C THR A 36 6.82 3.93 6.28
N GLU A 37 7.18 3.50 5.08
CA GLU A 37 7.28 2.10 4.74
C GLU A 37 8.30 1.53 5.71
N SER A 38 7.79 0.82 6.71
CA SER A 38 8.64 0.10 7.66
C SER A 38 9.52 -0.83 6.84
N PRO A 39 10.82 -0.91 7.12
CA PRO A 39 11.70 -1.78 6.36
C PRO A 39 11.16 -3.20 6.38
N ILE A 40 11.16 -3.85 5.22
CA ILE A 40 10.74 -5.25 5.09
C ILE A 40 11.72 -6.08 5.91
N THR A 41 11.24 -6.66 7.01
CA THR A 41 12.06 -7.46 7.93
C THR A 41 11.66 -8.93 7.93
N SER A 42 10.51 -9.29 7.37
CA SER A 42 10.05 -10.67 7.28
C SER A 42 9.60 -11.05 5.86
N LEU A 43 9.85 -12.29 5.47
CA LEU A 43 9.51 -12.83 4.16
C LEU A 43 8.92 -14.24 4.30
N THR A 44 7.80 -14.52 3.62
CA THR A 44 7.36 -15.90 3.40
C THR A 44 8.01 -16.44 2.14
N VAL A 45 8.83 -17.48 2.26
CA VAL A 45 9.62 -18.04 1.15
C VAL A 45 9.08 -19.39 0.71
N TYR A 46 8.51 -19.46 -0.48
CA TYR A 46 8.06 -20.70 -1.11
C TYR A 46 9.18 -21.31 -1.95
N LYS A 47 9.59 -22.53 -1.63
CA LYS A 47 10.63 -23.25 -2.38
C LYS A 47 10.36 -24.75 -2.44
N SER A 48 11.01 -25.43 -3.37
CA SER A 48 11.06 -26.91 -3.34
C SER A 48 11.96 -27.39 -2.19
N ARG A 49 11.56 -28.46 -1.52
CA ARG A 49 12.33 -29.09 -0.44
C ARG A 49 13.76 -29.48 -0.88
N SER A 50 13.92 -29.95 -2.10
CA SER A 50 15.20 -30.38 -2.66
C SER A 50 16.06 -29.24 -3.19
N CYS A 51 15.56 -28.00 -3.24
CA CYS A 51 16.28 -26.86 -3.79
C CYS A 51 17.38 -26.38 -2.84
N LYS A 52 18.60 -26.87 -3.00
CA LYS A 52 19.74 -26.49 -2.15
C LYS A 52 20.18 -25.03 -2.36
N CYS A 53 20.14 -24.52 -3.59
CA CYS A 53 20.48 -23.13 -3.89
C CYS A 53 19.45 -22.17 -3.28
N CYS A 54 18.17 -22.54 -3.26
CA CYS A 54 17.15 -21.76 -2.59
C CYS A 54 17.41 -21.66 -1.07
N GLN A 55 17.86 -22.75 -0.45
CA GLN A 55 18.21 -22.74 0.98
C GLN A 55 19.41 -21.83 1.26
N LYS A 56 20.42 -21.83 0.35
CA LYS A 56 21.54 -20.89 0.49
C LYS A 56 21.10 -19.43 0.41
N TRP A 57 20.11 -19.13 -0.44
CA TRP A 57 19.56 -17.78 -0.51
C TRP A 57 18.78 -17.43 0.75
N VAL A 58 18.00 -18.35 1.31
CA VAL A 58 17.33 -18.15 2.61
C VAL A 58 18.34 -17.79 3.68
N ASN A 59 19.41 -18.57 3.83
CA ASN A 59 20.47 -18.28 4.82
C ASN A 59 21.09 -16.90 4.56
N HIS A 60 21.30 -16.54 3.29
CA HIS A 60 21.86 -15.23 2.94
C HIS A 60 20.96 -14.06 3.40
N ILE A 61 19.64 -14.12 3.21
CA ILE A 61 18.75 -13.05 3.66
C ILE A 61 18.65 -13.02 5.19
N GLU A 62 18.68 -14.15 5.88
CA GLU A 62 18.71 -14.23 7.34
C GLU A 62 19.99 -13.62 7.92
N GLU A 63 21.13 -13.86 7.32
CA GLU A 63 22.43 -13.23 7.67
C GLU A 63 22.40 -11.70 7.50
N HIS A 64 21.47 -11.17 6.66
CA HIS A 64 21.27 -9.73 6.43
C HIS A 64 20.09 -9.14 7.23
N GLY A 65 19.59 -9.88 8.23
CA GLY A 65 18.60 -9.38 9.18
C GLY A 65 17.14 -9.58 8.79
N PHE A 66 16.87 -10.36 7.75
CA PHE A 66 15.50 -10.75 7.42
C PHE A 66 15.08 -12.00 8.19
N ASP A 67 13.81 -12.05 8.59
CA ASP A 67 13.16 -13.25 9.12
C ASP A 67 12.50 -14.00 7.97
N ALA A 68 12.87 -15.28 7.76
CA ALA A 68 12.37 -16.08 6.64
C ALA A 68 11.47 -17.22 7.12
N ASP A 69 10.16 -17.08 6.90
CA ASP A 69 9.19 -18.18 7.07
C ASP A 69 9.19 -19.07 5.81
N VAL A 70 9.85 -20.24 5.91
CA VAL A 70 10.09 -21.11 4.77
C VAL A 70 8.99 -22.16 4.61
N SER A 71 8.25 -22.07 3.52
CA SER A 71 7.24 -23.04 3.10
C SER A 71 7.77 -23.93 1.95
N ASN A 72 7.97 -25.22 2.24
CA ASN A 72 8.35 -26.18 1.22
C ASN A 72 7.13 -26.68 0.45
N VAL A 73 7.10 -26.43 -0.84
CA VAL A 73 5.98 -26.78 -1.73
C VAL A 73 6.39 -27.77 -2.82
N THR A 74 5.47 -28.63 -3.21
CA THR A 74 5.70 -29.63 -4.27
C THR A 74 5.48 -29.03 -5.66
N LEU A 75 4.49 -28.14 -5.81
CA LEU A 75 4.13 -27.52 -7.09
C LEU A 75 4.34 -26.02 -7.05
N MET A 76 5.56 -25.58 -7.34
CA MET A 76 5.92 -24.17 -7.41
C MET A 76 5.09 -23.39 -8.44
N SER A 77 4.64 -24.03 -9.52
CA SER A 77 3.79 -23.40 -10.54
C SER A 77 2.51 -22.82 -9.94
N ARG A 78 1.86 -23.53 -9.01
CA ARG A 78 0.64 -23.04 -8.35
C ARG A 78 0.86 -21.76 -7.55
N ILE A 79 2.02 -21.67 -6.87
CA ILE A 79 2.39 -20.44 -6.14
C ILE A 79 2.58 -19.30 -7.13
N LYS A 80 3.33 -19.55 -8.20
CA LYS A 80 3.62 -18.54 -9.23
C LYS A 80 2.37 -18.08 -9.98
N ASP A 81 1.43 -18.98 -10.25
CA ASP A 81 0.13 -18.64 -10.85
C ASP A 81 -0.72 -17.80 -9.90
N LYS A 82 -0.76 -18.18 -8.61
CA LYS A 82 -1.50 -17.45 -7.56
C LYS A 82 -1.04 -15.98 -7.45
N TYR A 83 0.26 -15.74 -7.57
CA TYR A 83 0.84 -14.40 -7.47
C TYR A 83 1.09 -13.72 -8.82
N GLY A 84 0.55 -14.25 -9.90
CA GLY A 84 0.57 -13.63 -11.22
C GLY A 84 1.95 -13.53 -11.86
N ILE A 85 2.89 -14.40 -11.48
CA ILE A 85 4.26 -14.35 -12.02
C ILE A 85 4.25 -14.92 -13.44
N ALA A 86 4.55 -14.07 -14.41
CA ALA A 86 4.59 -14.49 -15.82
C ALA A 86 5.68 -15.53 -16.06
N PRO A 87 5.46 -16.50 -16.96
CA PRO A 87 6.37 -17.66 -17.16
C PRO A 87 7.83 -17.29 -17.39
N ASN A 88 8.09 -16.21 -18.11
CA ASN A 88 9.44 -15.73 -18.43
C ASN A 88 10.21 -15.12 -17.24
N TYR A 89 9.52 -14.83 -16.12
CA TYR A 89 10.15 -14.34 -14.90
C TYR A 89 10.30 -15.40 -13.80
N ARG A 90 9.78 -16.60 -14.04
CA ARG A 90 9.76 -17.68 -13.02
C ARG A 90 11.14 -18.24 -12.74
N SER A 91 11.49 -18.31 -11.47
CA SER A 91 12.74 -18.89 -10.95
C SER A 91 12.45 -20.08 -10.03
N CYS A 92 13.43 -20.50 -9.22
CA CYS A 92 13.33 -21.71 -8.37
C CYS A 92 12.58 -21.49 -7.05
N HIS A 93 12.43 -20.25 -6.58
CA HIS A 93 11.64 -19.90 -5.40
C HIS A 93 10.97 -18.55 -5.57
N THR A 94 9.99 -18.29 -4.71
CA THR A 94 9.22 -17.04 -4.65
C THR A 94 9.17 -16.58 -3.20
N ALA A 95 9.52 -15.33 -2.93
CA ALA A 95 9.38 -14.73 -1.61
C ALA A 95 8.36 -13.60 -1.62
N LEU A 96 7.65 -13.45 -0.50
CA LEU A 96 6.60 -12.45 -0.32
C LEU A 96 6.87 -11.64 0.94
N SER A 97 6.75 -10.32 0.84
CA SER A 97 6.71 -9.46 2.02
C SER A 97 5.30 -9.33 2.58
N PRO A 98 5.12 -8.90 3.84
CA PRO A 98 3.82 -8.60 4.43
C PRO A 98 3.03 -7.53 3.64
N GLY A 99 3.75 -6.59 2.99
CA GLY A 99 3.17 -5.56 2.13
C GLY A 99 2.72 -6.04 0.74
N GLY A 100 2.88 -7.35 0.45
CA GLY A 100 2.44 -7.95 -0.82
C GLY A 100 3.44 -7.84 -1.97
N PHE A 101 4.67 -7.37 -1.73
CA PHE A 101 5.73 -7.41 -2.73
C PHE A 101 6.18 -8.85 -2.98
N VAL A 102 6.41 -9.15 -4.26
CA VAL A 102 6.83 -10.47 -4.72
C VAL A 102 8.27 -10.40 -5.23
N PHE A 103 9.13 -11.24 -4.67
CA PHE A 103 10.53 -11.35 -5.05
C PHE A 103 10.76 -12.73 -5.67
N GLU A 104 11.29 -12.76 -6.87
CA GLU A 104 11.44 -14.00 -7.64
C GLU A 104 12.91 -14.33 -7.87
N GLY A 105 13.36 -15.45 -7.32
CA GLY A 105 14.74 -15.94 -7.45
C GLY A 105 15.73 -15.31 -6.45
N HIS A 106 17.03 -15.40 -6.75
CA HIS A 106 18.14 -15.03 -5.86
C HIS A 106 18.39 -13.51 -5.87
N ILE A 107 17.42 -12.72 -5.39
CA ILE A 107 17.59 -11.27 -5.25
C ILE A 107 18.54 -10.98 -4.07
N PRO A 108 19.60 -10.17 -4.25
CA PRO A 108 20.45 -9.77 -3.13
C PRO A 108 19.66 -9.00 -2.05
N ALA A 109 19.96 -9.25 -0.78
CA ALA A 109 19.25 -8.67 0.38
C ALA A 109 19.12 -7.14 0.32
N LYS A 110 20.12 -6.45 -0.23
CA LYS A 110 20.11 -4.98 -0.38
C LYS A 110 19.04 -4.43 -1.34
N PHE A 111 18.33 -5.29 -2.07
CA PHE A 111 17.26 -4.90 -3.00
C PHE A 111 15.88 -5.38 -2.52
N ILE A 112 15.78 -5.89 -1.32
CA ILE A 112 14.56 -6.28 -0.63
C ILE A 112 14.20 -5.22 0.39
#